data_510a970f7936a40f425d7ad906f8dad6
#
_entry.id   510a970f7936a40f425d7ad906f8dad6
#
_cell.length_a   1.000
_cell.length_b   1.000
_cell.length_c   1.000
_cell.angle_alpha   90.00
_cell.angle_beta   90.00
_cell.angle_gamma   90.00
#
_symmetry.space_group_name_H-M   'P 1'
#
loop_
_entity.id
_entity.type
_entity.pdbx_description
1 polymer ?
#
loop_
_entity_poly.entity_id
_entity_poly.type
_entity_poly.pdbx_seq_one_letter_code
_entity_poly.pdbx_strand_id
1 'polypeptide(L)'
;GPDNKITEFIADSKKGDGQSFGPDGRLYAVAGGEEKIIAYDTEGKGTVIADGFRGNDLVVRNDGGIFVTNPGWDGKSPSQIWYISPKGEKKAVDTGLKFSNGLCLSPDQSLLYVADSRTHWVYSYVVGADGSLSNKQKYYHLHTPDTADDAGADGMRVDRDGRLWVATKLGLQVCDQAGRVNCIIPTPNGKISNLAFGGPDGDIIYATCGDKIYMRKVKARGVNNYQSPVKPTAPRL
;
A
#
# COMPACT_ATOMS: atom_id res chain seq x y z
N GLY A 1 -17.34 5.70 -9.95
CA GLY A 1 -18.32 4.84 -10.62
C GLY A 1 -17.94 4.58 -12.08
N PRO A 2 -18.61 3.65 -12.77
CA PRO A 2 -18.33 3.33 -14.18
C PRO A 2 -18.49 4.52 -15.14
N ASP A 3 -19.23 5.54 -14.73
CA ASP A 3 -19.47 6.80 -15.42
C ASP A 3 -18.40 7.86 -15.12
N ASN A 4 -17.32 7.50 -14.46
CA ASN A 4 -16.24 8.37 -13.97
C ASN A 4 -16.72 9.45 -12.96
N LYS A 5 -17.90 9.27 -12.36
CA LYS A 5 -18.35 10.14 -11.28
C LYS A 5 -17.79 9.70 -9.94
N ILE A 6 -17.35 10.69 -9.18
CA ILE A 6 -16.95 10.50 -7.79
C ILE A 6 -18.21 10.59 -6.93
N THR A 7 -18.43 9.58 -6.08
CA THR A 7 -19.51 9.58 -5.10
C THR A 7 -18.93 9.42 -3.71
N GLU A 8 -19.53 10.06 -2.73
CA GLU A 8 -19.19 9.88 -1.33
C GLU A 8 -19.68 8.51 -0.87
N PHE A 9 -18.78 7.73 -0.24
CA PHE A 9 -19.11 6.44 0.37
C PHE A 9 -19.29 6.57 1.88
N ILE A 10 -18.43 7.36 2.55
CA ILE A 10 -18.44 7.62 3.98
C ILE A 10 -18.17 9.12 4.19
N ALA A 11 -19.08 9.82 4.88
CA ALA A 11 -18.94 11.25 5.16
C ALA A 11 -17.85 11.54 6.20
N ASP A 12 -17.69 10.68 7.21
CA ASP A 12 -16.68 10.83 8.26
C ASP A 12 -15.76 9.61 8.29
N SER A 13 -14.63 9.71 7.60
CA SER A 13 -13.59 8.67 7.54
C SER A 13 -12.72 8.58 8.79
N LYS A 14 -12.97 9.39 9.83
CA LYS A 14 -12.17 9.44 11.07
C LYS A 14 -10.69 9.76 10.82
N LYS A 15 -10.43 10.73 9.95
CA LYS A 15 -9.09 11.00 9.38
C LYS A 15 -8.50 9.73 8.74
N GLY A 16 -9.31 9.12 7.87
CA GLY A 16 -8.94 7.90 7.15
C GLY A 16 -7.68 8.09 6.33
N ASP A 17 -6.85 7.06 6.30
CA ASP A 17 -5.59 7.00 5.56
C ASP A 17 -5.62 5.79 4.63
N GLY A 18 -4.68 4.85 4.72
CA GLY A 18 -4.61 3.68 3.87
C GLY A 18 -5.87 2.80 3.87
N GLN A 19 -6.17 2.22 2.72
CA GLN A 19 -7.38 1.41 2.52
C GLN A 19 -7.09 0.19 1.64
N SER A 20 -7.77 -0.93 1.95
CA SER A 20 -7.71 -2.17 1.16
C SER A 20 -9.01 -2.94 1.29
N PHE A 21 -9.47 -3.55 0.20
CA PHE A 21 -10.55 -4.52 0.28
C PHE A 21 -10.05 -5.83 0.90
N GLY A 22 -10.92 -6.48 1.67
CA GLY A 22 -10.70 -7.81 2.22
C GLY A 22 -11.42 -8.92 1.43
N PRO A 23 -11.10 -10.20 1.72
CA PRO A 23 -11.72 -11.36 1.04
C PRO A 23 -13.22 -11.49 1.33
N ASP A 24 -13.71 -10.84 2.35
CA ASP A 24 -15.12 -10.77 2.75
C ASP A 24 -15.90 -9.64 2.05
N GLY A 25 -15.25 -8.92 1.13
CA GLY A 25 -15.83 -7.82 0.36
C GLY A 25 -15.93 -6.49 1.10
N ARG A 26 -15.51 -6.41 2.36
CA ARG A 26 -15.49 -5.17 3.13
C ARG A 26 -14.28 -4.30 2.79
N LEU A 27 -14.44 -2.98 2.92
CA LEU A 27 -13.36 -2.02 2.83
C LEU A 27 -12.71 -1.81 4.21
N TYR A 28 -11.49 -2.27 4.36
CA TYR A 28 -10.69 -2.05 5.55
C TYR A 28 -9.95 -0.73 5.43
N ALA A 29 -9.99 0.09 6.47
CA ALA A 29 -9.39 1.41 6.47
C ALA A 29 -8.68 1.71 7.79
N VAL A 30 -7.58 2.44 7.70
CA VAL A 30 -6.97 3.10 8.84
C VAL A 30 -7.83 4.30 9.22
N ALA A 31 -8.38 4.31 10.43
CA ALA A 31 -9.08 5.44 11.03
C ALA A 31 -8.12 6.16 12.01
N GLY A 32 -7.18 6.94 11.43
CA GLY A 32 -6.06 7.52 12.16
C GLY A 32 -6.45 8.48 13.28
N GLY A 33 -7.61 9.14 13.18
CA GLY A 33 -8.12 10.02 14.22
C GLY A 33 -8.67 9.30 15.44
N GLU A 34 -8.98 8.01 15.32
CA GLU A 34 -9.47 7.16 16.43
C GLU A 34 -8.48 6.07 16.81
N GLU A 35 -7.31 5.99 16.14
CA GLU A 35 -6.28 4.95 16.34
C GLU A 35 -6.85 3.53 16.17
N LYS A 36 -7.67 3.34 15.12
CA LYS A 36 -8.37 2.09 14.84
C LYS A 36 -8.15 1.62 13.40
N ILE A 37 -8.34 0.33 13.19
CA ILE A 37 -8.64 -0.25 11.88
C ILE A 37 -10.12 -0.60 11.86
N ILE A 38 -10.83 -0.08 10.86
CA ILE A 38 -12.27 -0.26 10.70
C ILE A 38 -12.53 -0.97 9.37
N ALA A 39 -13.40 -1.97 9.37
CA ALA A 39 -13.91 -2.60 8.16
C ALA A 39 -15.35 -2.13 7.90
N TYR A 40 -15.56 -1.55 6.72
CA TYR A 40 -16.85 -1.04 6.28
C TYR A 40 -17.52 -2.01 5.31
N ASP A 41 -18.80 -2.29 5.52
CA ASP A 41 -19.61 -3.05 4.56
C ASP A 41 -20.05 -2.19 3.37
N THR A 42 -20.84 -2.73 2.46
CA THR A 42 -21.30 -2.03 1.24
C THR A 42 -22.26 -0.87 1.55
N GLU A 43 -22.81 -0.81 2.74
CA GLU A 43 -23.69 0.28 3.21
C GLU A 43 -22.94 1.36 4.00
N GLY A 44 -21.61 1.19 4.17
CA GLY A 44 -20.75 2.11 4.93
C GLY A 44 -20.82 1.92 6.45
N LYS A 45 -21.42 0.82 6.95
CA LYS A 45 -21.42 0.49 8.37
C LYS A 45 -20.07 -0.07 8.79
N GLY A 46 -19.41 0.63 9.73
CA GLY A 46 -18.08 0.26 10.23
C GLY A 46 -18.11 -0.75 11.37
N THR A 47 -17.17 -1.68 11.34
CA THR A 47 -16.85 -2.61 12.44
C THR A 47 -15.40 -2.44 12.82
N VAL A 48 -15.10 -2.21 14.10
CA VAL A 48 -13.71 -2.12 14.59
C VAL A 48 -13.06 -3.50 14.52
N ILE A 49 -11.91 -3.57 13.86
CA ILE A 49 -11.10 -4.78 13.69
C ILE A 49 -9.96 -4.81 14.70
N ALA A 50 -9.32 -3.65 14.92
CA ALA A 50 -8.26 -3.47 15.90
C ALA A 50 -8.19 -2.01 16.33
N ASP A 51 -7.57 -1.76 17.50
CA ASP A 51 -7.41 -0.43 18.08
C ASP A 51 -6.06 -0.27 18.80
N GLY A 52 -5.81 0.91 19.37
CA GLY A 52 -4.66 1.19 20.24
C GLY A 52 -3.34 1.37 19.51
N PHE A 53 -3.38 1.73 18.21
CA PHE A 53 -2.23 2.27 17.49
C PHE A 53 -2.68 3.09 16.27
N ARG A 54 -1.92 4.13 15.97
CA ARG A 54 -2.19 4.99 14.82
C ARG A 54 -1.47 4.45 13.57
N GLY A 55 -2.20 3.72 12.74
CA GLY A 55 -1.70 3.26 11.45
C GLY A 55 -1.48 4.40 10.43
N ASN A 56 -0.83 4.08 9.31
CA ASN A 56 -0.73 4.89 8.11
C ASN A 56 -1.37 4.16 6.93
N ASP A 57 -0.80 3.05 6.46
CA ASP A 57 -1.35 2.27 5.36
C ASP A 57 -1.57 0.81 5.77
N LEU A 58 -2.41 0.09 5.04
CA LEU A 58 -2.71 -1.31 5.30
C LEU A 58 -2.90 -2.12 4.03
N VAL A 59 -2.64 -3.43 4.14
CA VAL A 59 -2.98 -4.42 3.12
C VAL A 59 -3.62 -5.64 3.77
N VAL A 60 -4.72 -6.11 3.17
CA VAL A 60 -5.42 -7.32 3.61
C VAL A 60 -5.03 -8.49 2.74
N ARG A 61 -4.60 -9.60 3.35
CA ARG A 61 -4.28 -10.86 2.68
C ARG A 61 -5.55 -11.60 2.26
N ASN A 62 -5.39 -12.57 1.35
CA ASN A 62 -6.50 -13.43 0.93
C ASN A 62 -7.05 -14.34 2.04
N ASP A 63 -6.29 -14.57 3.11
CA ASP A 63 -6.71 -15.32 4.30
C ASP A 63 -7.35 -14.45 5.40
N GLY A 64 -7.45 -13.13 5.16
CA GLY A 64 -8.00 -12.15 6.09
C GLY A 64 -6.99 -11.56 7.07
N GLY A 65 -5.73 -11.98 7.07
CA GLY A 65 -4.65 -11.35 7.83
C GLY A 65 -4.35 -9.93 7.29
N ILE A 66 -3.97 -9.01 8.17
CA ILE A 66 -3.75 -7.61 7.80
C ILE A 66 -2.36 -7.16 8.23
N PHE A 67 -1.59 -6.57 7.31
CA PHE A 67 -0.41 -5.81 7.66
C PHE A 67 -0.73 -4.32 7.69
N VAL A 68 -0.18 -3.61 8.69
CA VAL A 68 -0.40 -2.18 8.90
C VAL A 68 0.93 -1.52 9.20
N THR A 69 1.22 -0.39 8.55
CA THR A 69 2.36 0.45 8.90
C THR A 69 1.99 1.47 9.97
N ASN A 70 2.89 1.70 10.91
CA ASN A 70 2.83 2.77 11.91
C ASN A 70 4.16 3.51 11.92
N PRO A 71 4.24 4.71 11.35
CA PRO A 71 5.52 5.42 11.17
C PRO A 71 6.11 6.03 12.45
N GLY A 72 5.42 5.94 13.61
CA GLY A 72 5.84 6.66 14.81
C GLY A 72 5.61 8.16 14.66
N TRP A 73 4.35 8.56 14.61
CA TRP A 73 3.89 9.91 14.25
C TRP A 73 4.43 11.05 15.13
N ASP A 74 4.86 10.75 16.35
CA ASP A 74 5.45 11.70 17.30
C ASP A 74 6.94 11.98 17.02
N GLY A 75 7.54 11.28 16.05
CA GLY A 75 8.95 11.36 15.70
C GLY A 75 9.91 10.81 16.76
N LYS A 76 9.39 10.21 17.84
CA LYS A 76 10.15 9.61 18.96
C LYS A 76 9.92 8.11 19.04
N SER A 77 8.68 7.68 18.85
CA SER A 77 8.31 6.26 18.81
C SER A 77 8.91 5.60 17.57
N PRO A 78 9.37 4.34 17.68
CA PRO A 78 9.92 3.63 16.54
C PRO A 78 8.85 3.41 15.48
N SER A 79 9.25 3.51 14.22
CA SER A 79 8.42 3.07 13.10
C SER A 79 8.25 1.56 13.18
N GLN A 80 7.03 1.06 13.01
CA GLN A 80 6.66 -0.34 13.19
C GLN A 80 5.83 -0.87 12.02
N ILE A 81 5.89 -2.18 11.82
CA ILE A 81 4.95 -2.93 10.99
C ILE A 81 4.18 -3.85 11.94
N TRP A 82 2.85 -3.77 11.88
CA TRP A 82 1.95 -4.60 12.66
C TRP A 82 1.32 -5.67 11.80
N TYR A 83 1.06 -6.82 12.38
CA TYR A 83 0.21 -7.86 11.82
C TYR A 83 -1.01 -8.06 12.72
N ILE A 84 -2.18 -8.11 12.11
CA ILE A 84 -3.45 -8.45 12.75
C ILE A 84 -3.92 -9.77 12.15
N SER A 85 -4.06 -10.79 12.98
CA SER A 85 -4.52 -12.10 12.53
C SER A 85 -6.00 -12.07 12.13
N PRO A 86 -6.51 -13.03 11.35
CA PRO A 86 -7.95 -13.14 11.06
C PRO A 86 -8.84 -13.26 12.31
N LYS A 87 -8.24 -13.59 13.46
CA LYS A 87 -8.92 -13.65 14.76
C LYS A 87 -8.88 -12.33 15.55
N GLY A 88 -8.23 -11.28 14.99
CA GLY A 88 -8.09 -9.97 15.62
C GLY A 88 -6.89 -9.84 16.58
N GLU A 89 -6.05 -10.88 16.70
CA GLU A 89 -4.81 -10.80 17.49
C GLU A 89 -3.80 -9.91 16.78
N LYS A 90 -3.23 -8.93 17.48
CA LYS A 90 -2.27 -7.98 16.91
C LYS A 90 -0.88 -8.15 17.51
N LYS A 91 0.14 -8.08 16.66
CA LYS A 91 1.56 -8.10 17.07
C LYS A 91 2.39 -7.18 16.17
N ALA A 92 3.40 -6.50 16.75
CA ALA A 92 4.43 -5.86 15.96
C ALA A 92 5.34 -6.94 15.37
N VAL A 93 5.56 -6.92 14.06
CA VAL A 93 6.33 -7.95 13.33
C VAL A 93 7.65 -7.43 12.77
N ASP A 94 7.83 -6.12 12.69
CA ASP A 94 9.11 -5.46 12.39
C ASP A 94 9.15 -4.03 12.95
N THR A 95 10.38 -3.51 13.10
CA THR A 95 10.68 -2.14 13.49
C THR A 95 11.97 -1.66 12.83
N GLY A 96 12.27 -0.38 12.97
CA GLY A 96 13.56 0.19 12.57
C GLY A 96 13.62 0.76 11.16
N LEU A 97 12.48 0.94 10.47
CA LEU A 97 12.39 1.86 9.36
C LEU A 97 12.41 3.30 9.88
N LYS A 98 12.82 4.27 9.05
CA LYS A 98 12.79 5.68 9.44
C LYS A 98 11.36 6.24 9.46
N PHE A 99 10.53 5.83 8.48
CA PHE A 99 9.13 6.20 8.37
C PHE A 99 8.41 5.19 7.47
N SER A 100 7.87 4.12 8.07
CA SER A 100 7.09 3.12 7.33
C SER A 100 5.80 3.75 6.81
N ASN A 101 5.58 3.70 5.50
CA ASN A 101 4.44 4.32 4.83
C ASN A 101 3.69 3.26 4.00
N GLY A 102 3.53 3.46 2.71
CA GLY A 102 2.84 2.53 1.84
C GLY A 102 3.35 1.10 1.94
N LEU A 103 2.44 0.14 1.79
CA LEU A 103 2.81 -1.28 1.75
C LEU A 103 1.93 -2.04 0.76
N CYS A 104 2.46 -3.12 0.21
CA CYS A 104 1.69 -4.06 -0.61
C CYS A 104 2.34 -5.44 -0.60
N LEU A 105 1.56 -6.47 -0.95
CA LEU A 105 2.04 -7.84 -1.09
C LEU A 105 2.47 -8.12 -2.54
N SER A 106 3.44 -9.00 -2.74
CA SER A 106 3.69 -9.60 -4.06
C SER A 106 2.44 -10.32 -4.57
N PRO A 107 2.29 -10.55 -5.88
CA PRO A 107 1.10 -11.20 -6.42
C PRO A 107 0.81 -12.58 -5.84
N ASP A 108 1.85 -13.32 -5.47
CA ASP A 108 1.77 -14.63 -4.82
C ASP A 108 1.70 -14.55 -3.28
N GLN A 109 1.73 -13.34 -2.72
CA GLN A 109 1.70 -13.01 -1.30
C GLN A 109 2.84 -13.62 -0.46
N SER A 110 3.89 -14.08 -1.12
CA SER A 110 5.09 -14.57 -0.45
C SER A 110 5.98 -13.46 0.12
N LEU A 111 5.87 -12.25 -0.43
CA LEU A 111 6.63 -11.08 0.00
C LEU A 111 5.71 -9.93 0.39
N LEU A 112 6.13 -9.20 1.43
CA LEU A 112 5.59 -7.89 1.77
C LEU A 112 6.61 -6.82 1.36
N TYR A 113 6.16 -5.81 0.65
CA TYR A 113 6.95 -4.61 0.34
C TYR A 113 6.50 -3.45 1.21
N VAL A 114 7.45 -2.68 1.77
CA VAL A 114 7.16 -1.54 2.64
C VAL A 114 8.04 -0.37 2.26
N ALA A 115 7.42 0.77 1.96
CA ALA A 115 8.11 2.02 1.69
C ALA A 115 8.68 2.63 2.99
N ASP A 116 9.91 3.14 2.92
CA ASP A 116 10.48 4.02 3.93
C ASP A 116 10.58 5.43 3.36
N SER A 117 9.60 6.28 3.65
CA SER A 117 9.46 7.62 3.02
C SER A 117 10.65 8.54 3.25
N ARG A 118 11.43 8.34 4.32
CA ARG A 118 12.60 9.15 4.67
C ARG A 118 13.92 8.56 4.16
N THR A 119 13.81 7.67 3.17
CA THR A 119 14.94 7.09 2.43
C THR A 119 14.56 6.98 0.95
N HIS A 120 15.44 6.37 0.17
CA HIS A 120 15.16 5.99 -1.22
C HIS A 120 14.87 4.48 -1.36
N TRP A 121 14.53 3.79 -0.26
CA TRP A 121 14.34 2.35 -0.27
C TRP A 121 12.88 1.93 -0.07
N VAL A 122 12.50 0.91 -0.83
CA VAL A 122 11.41 0.01 -0.44
C VAL A 122 12.03 -1.28 0.05
N TYR A 123 11.63 -1.69 1.24
CA TYR A 123 12.07 -2.93 1.85
C TYR A 123 11.19 -4.10 1.41
N SER A 124 11.79 -5.29 1.28
CA SER A 124 11.06 -6.56 1.13
C SER A 124 11.23 -7.43 2.35
N TYR A 125 10.21 -8.23 2.63
CA TYR A 125 10.17 -9.21 3.70
C TYR A 125 9.55 -10.50 3.17
N VAL A 126 10.06 -11.65 3.59
CA VAL A 126 9.38 -12.94 3.40
C VAL A 126 8.25 -13.05 4.43
N VAL A 127 7.05 -13.40 3.95
CA VAL A 127 5.83 -13.50 4.76
C VAL A 127 5.62 -14.94 5.20
N GLY A 128 5.60 -15.16 6.51
CA GLY A 128 5.22 -16.44 7.12
C GLY A 128 3.70 -16.67 7.10
N ALA A 129 3.29 -17.92 7.22
CA ALA A 129 1.88 -18.29 7.27
C ALA A 129 1.16 -17.66 8.50
N ASP A 130 1.89 -17.48 9.61
CA ASP A 130 1.42 -16.85 10.84
C ASP A 130 1.52 -15.31 10.83
N GLY A 131 1.83 -14.71 9.67
CA GLY A 131 2.06 -13.28 9.52
C GLY A 131 3.40 -12.78 10.07
N SER A 132 4.33 -13.67 10.42
CA SER A 132 5.70 -13.28 10.75
C SER A 132 6.42 -12.73 9.53
N LEU A 133 7.37 -11.82 9.74
CA LEU A 133 8.23 -11.26 8.70
C LEU A 133 9.67 -11.70 8.95
N SER A 134 10.34 -12.10 7.87
CA SER A 134 11.75 -12.50 7.90
C SER A 134 12.51 -11.96 6.68
N ASN A 135 13.82 -12.14 6.66
CA ASN A 135 14.67 -11.79 5.52
C ASN A 135 14.49 -10.34 5.03
N LYS A 136 14.42 -9.38 5.98
CA LYS A 136 14.34 -7.93 5.68
C LYS A 136 15.48 -7.50 4.78
N GLN A 137 15.15 -6.91 3.63
CA GLN A 137 16.14 -6.42 2.66
C GLN A 137 15.76 -5.04 2.13
N LYS A 138 16.76 -4.17 1.89
CA LYS A 138 16.65 -3.02 1.01
C LYS A 138 16.56 -3.55 -0.41
N TYR A 139 15.38 -3.51 -1.01
CA TYR A 139 15.14 -4.22 -2.27
C TYR A 139 15.01 -3.29 -3.47
N TYR A 140 14.06 -2.36 -3.45
CA TYR A 140 13.90 -1.39 -4.54
C TYR A 140 14.61 -0.10 -4.19
N HIS A 141 15.57 0.29 -5.04
CA HIS A 141 16.25 1.58 -4.96
C HIS A 141 15.53 2.59 -5.84
N LEU A 142 14.78 3.49 -5.20
CA LEU A 142 14.01 4.52 -5.90
C LEU A 142 14.90 5.70 -6.29
N HIS A 143 14.58 6.33 -7.42
CA HIS A 143 15.20 7.60 -7.80
C HIS A 143 14.70 8.73 -6.89
N THR A 144 15.61 9.65 -6.57
CA THR A 144 15.36 10.85 -5.78
C THR A 144 15.52 12.09 -6.64
N PRO A 145 14.81 13.20 -6.37
CA PRO A 145 15.15 14.49 -6.97
C PRO A 145 16.55 14.94 -6.53
N ASP A 146 17.25 15.67 -7.37
CA ASP A 146 18.58 16.24 -7.03
C ASP A 146 18.55 17.17 -5.81
N THR A 147 17.37 17.62 -5.40
CA THR A 147 17.14 18.52 -4.27
C THR A 147 16.71 17.82 -2.99
N ALA A 148 16.73 16.48 -2.95
CA ALA A 148 16.28 15.71 -1.78
C ALA A 148 17.07 14.42 -1.60
N ASP A 149 17.27 14.03 -0.34
CA ASP A 149 17.98 12.80 0.05
C ASP A 149 17.07 11.57 0.14
N ASP A 150 15.76 11.76 -0.05
CA ASP A 150 14.76 10.70 0.00
C ASP A 150 13.80 10.77 -1.20
N ALA A 151 13.21 9.63 -1.54
CA ALA A 151 12.24 9.53 -2.62
C ALA A 151 10.84 10.01 -2.23
N GLY A 152 10.56 10.21 -0.94
CA GLY A 152 9.22 10.47 -0.42
C GLY A 152 8.25 9.37 -0.82
N ALA A 153 8.69 8.11 -0.79
CA ALA A 153 7.87 6.97 -1.18
C ALA A 153 6.64 6.88 -0.28
N ASP A 154 5.47 6.84 -0.89
CA ASP A 154 4.17 6.88 -0.24
C ASP A 154 3.37 5.63 -0.63
N GLY A 155 2.12 5.75 -1.05
CA GLY A 155 1.31 4.61 -1.43
C GLY A 155 1.89 3.82 -2.61
N MET A 156 1.64 2.52 -2.64
CA MET A 156 2.17 1.62 -3.67
C MET A 156 1.25 0.44 -3.95
N ARG A 157 1.35 -0.10 -5.17
CA ARG A 157 0.62 -1.28 -5.63
C ARG A 157 1.52 -2.15 -6.49
N VAL A 158 1.16 -3.41 -6.62
CA VAL A 158 1.83 -4.38 -7.50
C VAL A 158 0.91 -4.75 -8.65
N ASP A 159 1.46 -4.95 -9.84
CA ASP A 159 0.74 -5.52 -10.96
C ASP A 159 0.93 -7.05 -11.05
N ARG A 160 0.17 -7.69 -11.94
CA ARG A 160 0.19 -9.16 -12.12
C ARG A 160 1.54 -9.71 -12.57
N ASP A 161 2.36 -8.88 -13.21
CA ASP A 161 3.70 -9.25 -13.63
C ASP A 161 4.74 -9.05 -12.52
N GLY A 162 4.31 -8.64 -11.32
CA GLY A 162 5.18 -8.43 -10.16
C GLY A 162 5.95 -7.11 -10.19
N ARG A 163 5.59 -6.16 -11.05
CA ARG A 163 6.18 -4.82 -11.04
C ARG A 163 5.58 -4.00 -9.90
N LEU A 164 6.44 -3.32 -9.16
CA LEU A 164 6.05 -2.42 -8.08
C LEU A 164 5.83 -1.01 -8.64
N TRP A 165 4.71 -0.40 -8.30
CA TRP A 165 4.31 0.95 -8.66
C TRP A 165 4.25 1.80 -7.39
N VAL A 166 5.10 2.84 -7.30
CA VAL A 166 5.32 3.62 -6.07
C VAL A 166 5.08 5.10 -6.33
N ALA A 167 4.23 5.73 -5.52
CA ALA A 167 4.09 7.18 -5.48
C ALA A 167 5.34 7.80 -4.84
N THR A 168 5.95 8.78 -5.50
CA THR A 168 7.20 9.41 -5.05
C THR A 168 7.23 10.91 -5.39
N LYS A 169 8.22 11.63 -4.88
CA LYS A 169 8.46 13.05 -5.22
C LYS A 169 8.65 13.30 -6.72
N LEU A 170 9.11 12.30 -7.48
CA LEU A 170 9.31 12.41 -8.94
C LEU A 170 8.05 12.02 -9.75
N GLY A 171 6.98 11.61 -9.08
CA GLY A 171 5.80 11.02 -9.69
C GLY A 171 5.70 9.53 -9.40
N LEU A 172 5.05 8.78 -10.28
CA LEU A 172 4.85 7.34 -10.13
C LEU A 172 6.05 6.60 -10.70
N GLN A 173 6.84 5.94 -9.84
CA GLN A 173 7.95 5.08 -10.26
C GLN A 173 7.47 3.65 -10.43
N VAL A 174 7.88 3.02 -11.53
CA VAL A 174 7.55 1.62 -11.84
C VAL A 174 8.83 0.81 -11.82
N CYS A 175 8.90 -0.15 -10.90
CA CYS A 175 10.07 -1.00 -10.70
C CYS A 175 9.80 -2.43 -11.21
N ASP A 176 10.79 -3.05 -11.82
CA ASP A 176 10.73 -4.47 -12.19
C ASP A 176 10.96 -5.40 -11.00
N GLN A 177 10.74 -6.71 -11.22
CA GLN A 177 10.94 -7.72 -10.18
C GLN A 177 12.40 -7.83 -9.70
N ALA A 178 13.37 -7.31 -10.45
CA ALA A 178 14.78 -7.28 -10.06
C ALA A 178 15.15 -6.04 -9.20
N GLY A 179 14.17 -5.18 -8.90
CA GLY A 179 14.37 -4.02 -8.03
C GLY A 179 14.76 -2.73 -8.74
N ARG A 180 14.76 -2.69 -10.09
CA ARG A 180 15.19 -1.54 -10.88
C ARG A 180 14.01 -0.67 -11.28
N VAL A 181 14.17 0.66 -11.19
CA VAL A 181 13.20 1.62 -11.74
C VAL A 181 13.32 1.64 -13.27
N ASN A 182 12.26 1.23 -13.97
CA ASN A 182 12.20 1.17 -15.42
C ASN A 182 11.46 2.35 -16.04
N CYS A 183 10.58 3.00 -15.28
CA CYS A 183 9.76 4.09 -15.75
C CYS A 183 9.42 5.05 -14.61
N ILE A 184 9.43 6.34 -14.92
CA ILE A 184 8.89 7.40 -14.04
C ILE A 184 7.78 8.10 -14.81
N ILE A 185 6.58 8.11 -14.27
CA ILE A 185 5.40 8.75 -14.85
C ILE A 185 5.12 10.02 -14.05
N PRO A 186 5.43 11.21 -14.57
CA PRO A 186 5.10 12.44 -13.87
C PRO A 186 3.59 12.65 -13.83
N THR A 187 3.11 13.29 -12.78
CA THR A 187 1.71 13.70 -12.65
C THR A 187 1.52 15.13 -13.15
N PRO A 188 0.34 15.50 -13.67
CA PRO A 188 0.12 16.83 -14.24
C PRO A 188 0.36 17.99 -13.29
N ASN A 189 0.17 17.79 -11.97
CA ASN A 189 0.37 18.83 -10.94
C ASN A 189 1.63 18.60 -10.08
N GLY A 190 2.50 17.63 -10.44
CA GLY A 190 3.72 17.32 -9.70
C GLY A 190 3.52 16.69 -8.32
N LYS A 191 2.30 16.25 -7.99
CA LYS A 191 1.97 15.66 -6.69
C LYS A 191 1.41 14.25 -6.89
N ILE A 192 1.73 13.33 -6.01
CA ILE A 192 1.10 12.03 -5.90
C ILE A 192 1.32 11.50 -4.48
N SER A 193 0.28 10.94 -3.88
CA SER A 193 0.36 10.30 -2.56
C SER A 193 0.02 8.82 -2.62
N ASN A 194 -0.92 8.40 -3.47
CA ASN A 194 -1.30 6.99 -3.54
C ASN A 194 -1.84 6.65 -4.94
N LEU A 195 -2.01 5.36 -5.21
CA LEU A 195 -2.62 4.86 -6.43
C LEU A 195 -3.44 3.60 -6.16
N ALA A 196 -4.37 3.32 -7.07
CA ALA A 196 -5.10 2.06 -7.12
C ALA A 196 -5.27 1.62 -8.57
N PHE A 197 -5.21 0.31 -8.80
CA PHE A 197 -5.67 -0.27 -10.04
C PHE A 197 -7.18 -0.50 -9.99
N GLY A 198 -7.88 -0.24 -11.08
CA GLY A 198 -9.31 -0.42 -11.20
C GLY A 198 -9.75 -0.55 -12.65
N GLY A 199 -11.05 -0.36 -12.89
CA GLY A 199 -11.66 -0.66 -14.17
C GLY A 199 -12.02 -2.14 -14.32
N PRO A 200 -12.81 -2.52 -15.33
CA PRO A 200 -13.29 -3.89 -15.53
C PRO A 200 -12.17 -4.92 -15.68
N ASP A 201 -11.06 -4.51 -16.30
CA ASP A 201 -9.90 -5.36 -16.57
C ASP A 201 -8.74 -5.14 -15.59
N GLY A 202 -8.90 -4.22 -14.61
CA GLY A 202 -7.83 -3.84 -13.68
C GLY A 202 -6.68 -3.10 -14.36
N ASP A 203 -6.90 -2.46 -15.49
CA ASP A 203 -5.90 -1.80 -16.33
C ASP A 203 -5.99 -0.26 -16.32
N ILE A 204 -6.76 0.29 -15.38
CA ILE A 204 -6.84 1.72 -15.15
C ILE A 204 -6.17 2.04 -13.82
N ILE A 205 -5.21 2.96 -13.84
CA ILE A 205 -4.63 3.54 -12.62
C ILE A 205 -5.44 4.78 -12.24
N TYR A 206 -5.82 4.84 -10.99
CA TYR A 206 -6.33 6.03 -10.33
C TYR A 206 -5.27 6.52 -9.35
N ALA A 207 -4.87 7.79 -9.44
CA ALA A 207 -3.82 8.39 -8.62
C ALA A 207 -4.37 9.58 -7.85
N THR A 208 -4.15 9.59 -6.53
CA THR A 208 -4.45 10.74 -5.67
C THR A 208 -3.32 11.75 -5.72
N CYS A 209 -3.61 12.99 -6.14
CA CYS A 209 -2.62 14.00 -6.48
C CYS A 209 -2.99 15.35 -5.85
N GLY A 210 -2.92 15.45 -4.53
CA GLY A 210 -3.35 16.61 -3.75
C GLY A 210 -4.87 16.72 -3.74
N ASP A 211 -5.42 17.75 -4.34
CA ASP A 211 -6.86 18.02 -4.46
C ASP A 211 -7.53 17.35 -5.68
N LYS A 212 -6.79 16.51 -6.41
CA LYS A 212 -7.24 15.90 -7.66
C LYS A 212 -7.03 14.39 -7.67
N ILE A 213 -7.87 13.70 -8.44
CA ILE A 213 -7.69 12.32 -8.82
C ILE A 213 -7.46 12.29 -10.34
N TYR A 214 -6.32 11.75 -10.75
CA TYR A 214 -6.07 11.48 -12.16
C TYR A 214 -6.27 10.00 -12.46
N MET A 215 -6.70 9.70 -13.67
CA MET A 215 -6.80 8.32 -14.14
C MET A 215 -6.07 8.14 -15.47
N ARG A 216 -5.51 6.95 -15.66
CA ARG A 216 -4.83 6.58 -16.90
C ARG A 216 -5.01 5.10 -17.19
N LYS A 217 -5.41 4.78 -18.41
CA LYS A 217 -5.37 3.40 -18.90
C LYS A 217 -3.92 2.99 -19.20
N VAL A 218 -3.53 1.82 -18.73
CA VAL A 218 -2.19 1.25 -18.89
C VAL A 218 -2.25 -0.15 -19.49
N LYS A 219 -1.11 -0.69 -19.91
CA LYS A 219 -1.01 -2.07 -20.40
C LYS A 219 -0.86 -3.10 -19.26
N ALA A 220 -0.48 -2.63 -18.06
CA ALA A 220 -0.38 -3.45 -16.87
C ALA A 220 -1.77 -3.73 -16.28
N ARG A 221 -1.90 -4.84 -15.57
CA ARG A 221 -3.11 -5.19 -14.80
C ARG A 221 -2.75 -5.30 -13.33
N GLY A 222 -3.52 -4.65 -12.48
CA GLY A 222 -3.34 -4.73 -11.04
C GLY A 222 -3.66 -6.11 -10.46
N VAL A 223 -3.18 -6.33 -9.24
CA VAL A 223 -3.52 -7.48 -8.41
C VAL A 223 -4.36 -7.00 -7.23
N ASN A 224 -5.40 -7.76 -6.92
CA ASN A 224 -6.20 -7.56 -5.72
C ASN A 224 -5.73 -8.54 -4.65
N ASN A 225 -5.13 -8.04 -3.58
CA ASN A 225 -4.54 -8.87 -2.51
C ASN A 225 -5.56 -9.76 -1.78
N TYR A 226 -6.83 -9.43 -1.84
CA TYR A 226 -7.91 -10.22 -1.27
C TYR A 226 -8.34 -11.42 -2.15
N GLN A 227 -7.85 -11.49 -3.38
CA GLN A 227 -8.09 -12.62 -4.28
C GLN A 227 -7.02 -13.71 -4.09
N SER A 228 -7.25 -14.87 -4.70
CA SER A 228 -6.28 -15.97 -4.68
C SER A 228 -4.93 -15.51 -5.22
N PRO A 229 -3.83 -15.87 -4.54
CA PRO A 229 -2.48 -15.51 -4.96
C PRO A 229 -2.18 -15.98 -6.38
N VAL A 230 -1.45 -15.15 -7.12
CA VAL A 230 -1.05 -15.42 -8.50
C VAL A 230 0.47 -15.38 -8.59
N LYS A 231 1.09 -16.47 -9.06
CA LYS A 231 2.53 -16.46 -9.31
C LYS A 231 2.84 -15.57 -10.52
N PRO A 232 3.64 -14.51 -10.37
CA PRO A 232 4.00 -13.66 -11.50
C PRO A 232 4.86 -14.42 -12.50
N THR A 233 4.83 -13.99 -13.77
CA THR A 233 5.76 -14.49 -14.78
C THR A 233 7.18 -14.17 -14.35
N ALA A 234 8.11 -15.10 -14.56
CA ALA A 234 9.53 -14.86 -14.28
C ALA A 234 10.03 -13.61 -15.02
N PRO A 235 10.86 -12.77 -14.38
CA PRO A 235 11.40 -11.58 -15.04
C PRO A 235 12.21 -11.97 -16.27
N ARG A 236 12.09 -11.20 -17.32
CA ARG A 236 12.99 -11.30 -18.47
C ARG A 236 14.32 -10.63 -18.06
N LEU A 237 15.35 -11.43 -17.94
CA LEU A 237 16.71 -10.99 -17.64
C LEU A 237 17.41 -10.53 -18.91
#